data_04eb770aef03ee04b9658a524081c838
#
_entry.id   04eb770aef03ee04b9658a524081c838
#
_cell.length_a   1.000
_cell.length_b   1.000
_cell.length_c   1.000
_cell.angle_alpha   90.00
_cell.angle_beta   90.00
_cell.angle_gamma   90.00
#
_symmetry.space_group_name_H-M   'P 1'
#
loop_
_entity.id
_entity.type
_entity.pdbx_description
1 polymer ?
#
loop_
_entity_poly.entity_id
_entity_poly.type
_entity_poly.pdbx_seq_one_letter_code
_entity_poly.pdbx_strand_id
1 'polypeptide(L)'
;MRNQDRPEHQTRGVLPTRLAAAGIAALMLSLAARASAEALGPPEKEDLKLGFIKLTDMAPLAIAYEKGFFEDEDLFVTLEAQANWKVLLDRVIDGQLDGAHMLAGQPLAATIGFGTEAPIVTPLSMDLNGNAITVSNAVWEQMKPHVPKMADGRPEHPIKADALKPVVESFKAAGKPFKMGMVFPVSTHNYELRYWLAAGGLNPGYYAPHKNDTDGQIDADVLLSVTPPPQMPATMESGTIDGYCVGEPWNQQAVFMGIGVPVITDHEIWPYNPEKVFGMTAAFVEANPNTAVRIVKAMLRAAKWLDENDNANRAEAVKILSRPNYVGADEAVIAASMTGTFEYEKGDSRDVPDFNVFFRHNASYPYYSDAVWYLTQMRRWGQIAEPKSDDWYMETAKQVYRPDLYRLAAESLIADGLMEASDFPDFDTETGFKPTQTGFIDGIDYDGTRPNAYLEQFSIGLKGDKQL
;
A
#
# COMPACT_ATOMS: atom_id res chain seq x y z
N MET A 1 -3.39 -92.55 -32.69
CA MET A 1 -3.51 -93.53 -31.58
C MET A 1 -3.85 -92.79 -30.34
N ARG A 2 -4.99 -93.07 -29.77
CA ARG A 2 -5.46 -93.02 -28.36
C ARG A 2 -5.27 -91.69 -27.67
N ASN A 3 -6.33 -90.95 -27.37
CA ASN A 3 -7.44 -91.22 -26.40
C ASN A 3 -7.17 -90.53 -25.06
N GLN A 4 -8.06 -89.61 -24.72
CA GLN A 4 -8.99 -89.59 -23.56
C GLN A 4 -8.36 -88.88 -22.35
N ASP A 5 -8.96 -88.07 -21.44
CA ASP A 5 -10.38 -87.75 -21.20
C ASP A 5 -10.44 -86.52 -20.30
N ARG A 6 -11.54 -85.79 -20.33
CA ARG A 6 -11.94 -84.75 -19.33
C ARG A 6 -12.33 -85.39 -17.99
N PRO A 7 -12.36 -84.66 -16.89
CA PRO A 7 -13.66 -84.07 -16.55
C PRO A 7 -13.59 -82.64 -15.93
N GLU A 8 -14.74 -81.98 -16.03
CA GLU A 8 -15.15 -80.74 -15.46
C GLU A 8 -15.15 -80.77 -13.93
N HIS A 9 -14.77 -79.65 -13.31
CA HIS A 9 -15.24 -79.26 -11.97
C HIS A 9 -15.56 -77.77 -11.88
N GLN A 10 -16.84 -77.55 -11.55
CA GLN A 10 -17.39 -76.24 -11.12
C GLN A 10 -16.68 -75.72 -9.93
N THR A 11 -16.38 -74.42 -9.95
CA THR A 11 -16.12 -73.66 -8.74
C THR A 11 -16.96 -72.41 -8.69
N ARG A 12 -17.68 -72.32 -7.59
CA ARG A 12 -18.57 -71.22 -7.15
C ARG A 12 -17.84 -69.90 -7.03
N GLY A 13 -18.54 -68.83 -7.39
CA GLY A 13 -18.09 -67.45 -7.26
C GLY A 13 -17.90 -67.00 -5.82
N VAL A 14 -16.86 -66.25 -5.63
CA VAL A 14 -16.66 -65.41 -4.48
C VAL A 14 -16.57 -63.98 -5.04
N LEU A 15 -17.59 -63.19 -4.81
CA LEU A 15 -17.67 -61.76 -5.10
C LEU A 15 -16.94 -60.98 -4.00
N PRO A 16 -16.58 -59.71 -4.26
CA PRO A 16 -15.32 -59.14 -3.81
C PRO A 16 -15.44 -58.28 -2.56
N THR A 17 -14.60 -58.54 -1.62
CA THR A 17 -14.33 -57.68 -0.42
C THR A 17 -13.30 -56.57 -0.69
N ARG A 18 -13.21 -56.07 -1.94
CA ARG A 18 -12.22 -55.03 -2.27
C ARG A 18 -12.78 -53.60 -2.40
N LEU A 19 -14.11 -53.41 -2.33
CA LEU A 19 -14.72 -52.07 -2.45
C LEU A 19 -14.88 -51.31 -1.10
N ALA A 20 -14.85 -52.01 0.03
CA ALA A 20 -14.98 -51.37 1.34
C ALA A 20 -13.65 -50.75 1.87
N ALA A 21 -12.49 -51.26 1.43
CA ALA A 21 -11.20 -50.77 1.86
C ALA A 21 -10.77 -49.48 1.14
N ALA A 22 -11.25 -49.26 -0.10
CA ALA A 22 -10.91 -48.02 -0.85
C ALA A 22 -11.70 -46.80 -0.36
N GLY A 23 -12.92 -46.98 0.15
CA GLY A 23 -13.74 -45.89 0.70
C GLY A 23 -13.22 -45.38 2.07
N ILE A 24 -12.70 -46.27 2.90
CA ILE A 24 -12.14 -45.92 4.23
C ILE A 24 -10.76 -45.27 4.08
N ALA A 25 -9.95 -45.70 3.10
CA ALA A 25 -8.66 -45.05 2.80
C ALA A 25 -8.82 -43.66 2.19
N ALA A 26 -9.82 -43.43 1.36
CA ALA A 26 -10.14 -42.09 0.80
C ALA A 26 -10.72 -41.15 1.90
N LEU A 27 -11.51 -41.68 2.83
CA LEU A 27 -12.01 -40.90 3.97
C LEU A 27 -10.91 -40.59 4.99
N MET A 28 -9.96 -41.48 5.20
CA MET A 28 -8.78 -41.25 6.07
C MET A 28 -7.76 -40.32 5.40
N LEU A 29 -7.60 -40.33 4.08
CA LEU A 29 -6.78 -39.39 3.33
C LEU A 29 -7.43 -37.99 3.28
N SER A 30 -8.76 -37.89 3.25
CA SER A 30 -9.44 -36.57 3.31
C SER A 30 -9.50 -35.99 4.73
N LEU A 31 -9.36 -36.82 5.79
CA LEU A 31 -9.16 -36.35 7.17
C LEU A 31 -7.69 -36.03 7.48
N ALA A 32 -6.74 -36.66 6.78
CA ALA A 32 -5.31 -36.33 6.93
C ALA A 32 -4.87 -35.11 6.11
N ALA A 33 -5.66 -34.71 5.13
CA ALA A 33 -5.43 -33.47 4.33
C ALA A 33 -6.04 -32.21 4.99
N ARG A 34 -6.75 -32.33 6.10
CA ARG A 34 -6.82 -31.28 7.13
C ARG A 34 -5.62 -31.49 8.05
N ALA A 35 -4.41 -31.32 7.50
CA ALA A 35 -3.26 -31.06 8.30
C ALA A 35 -3.63 -29.87 9.19
N SER A 36 -3.79 -30.11 10.50
CA SER A 36 -3.82 -29.07 11.49
C SER A 36 -2.73 -28.07 11.10
N ALA A 37 -3.07 -26.80 10.93
CA ALA A 37 -2.06 -25.74 10.94
C ALA A 37 -1.18 -26.06 12.17
N GLU A 38 0.08 -26.38 11.94
CA GLU A 38 0.99 -26.70 13.02
C GLU A 38 0.95 -25.49 13.95
N ALA A 39 0.61 -25.70 15.22
CA ALA A 39 0.42 -24.58 16.14
C ALA A 39 1.68 -23.71 16.09
N LEU A 40 1.50 -22.41 15.86
CA LEU A 40 2.60 -21.48 15.76
C LEU A 40 3.51 -21.61 17.00
N GLY A 41 4.81 -21.79 16.78
CA GLY A 41 5.79 -21.90 17.88
C GLY A 41 5.88 -20.61 18.70
N PRO A 42 6.60 -20.62 19.84
CA PRO A 42 6.88 -19.39 20.57
C PRO A 42 7.67 -18.42 19.68
N PRO A 43 7.61 -17.10 19.94
CA PRO A 43 8.42 -16.15 19.21
C PRO A 43 9.91 -16.39 19.44
N GLU A 44 10.74 -16.29 18.42
CA GLU A 44 12.20 -16.39 18.54
C GLU A 44 12.80 -15.13 19.17
N LYS A 45 12.11 -14.00 18.99
CA LYS A 45 12.44 -12.70 19.56
C LYS A 45 11.19 -12.02 20.08
N GLU A 46 11.14 -11.80 21.40
CA GLU A 46 9.99 -11.21 22.09
C GLU A 46 10.07 -9.67 22.14
N ASP A 47 11.26 -9.12 22.45
CA ASP A 47 11.47 -7.67 22.54
C ASP A 47 11.75 -7.08 21.15
N LEU A 48 10.83 -6.24 20.68
CA LEU A 48 10.86 -5.67 19.32
C LEU A 48 10.87 -4.16 19.32
N LYS A 49 11.58 -3.58 18.33
CA LYS A 49 11.53 -2.16 18.00
C LYS A 49 10.94 -1.98 16.63
N LEU A 50 9.78 -1.34 16.53
CA LEU A 50 9.11 -1.08 15.27
C LEU A 50 9.07 0.41 14.97
N GLY A 51 9.47 0.78 13.76
CA GLY A 51 9.56 2.17 13.31
C GLY A 51 8.31 2.65 12.61
N PHE A 52 8.03 3.96 12.70
CA PHE A 52 6.96 4.60 11.96
C PHE A 52 7.24 6.08 11.65
N ILE A 53 6.52 6.63 10.69
CA ILE A 53 6.45 8.07 10.42
C ILE A 53 5.11 8.60 10.96
N LYS A 54 5.08 9.84 11.44
CA LYS A 54 3.91 10.50 12.03
C LYS A 54 2.85 10.82 10.97
N LEU A 55 2.05 9.81 10.64
CA LEU A 55 0.94 9.80 9.68
C LEU A 55 -0.20 8.94 10.24
N THR A 56 -1.43 9.17 9.82
CA THR A 56 -2.59 8.40 10.31
C THR A 56 -2.57 6.95 9.85
N ASP A 57 -1.90 6.64 8.75
CA ASP A 57 -1.75 5.29 8.20
C ASP A 57 -0.86 4.35 9.07
N MET A 58 -0.15 4.89 10.08
CA MET A 58 0.50 4.06 11.11
C MET A 58 -0.49 3.48 12.13
N ALA A 59 -1.79 3.78 12.02
CA ALA A 59 -2.81 3.39 12.99
C ALA A 59 -2.79 1.89 13.36
N PRO A 60 -2.62 0.92 12.44
CA PRO A 60 -2.56 -0.49 12.83
C PRO A 60 -1.48 -0.80 13.87
N LEU A 61 -0.31 -0.13 13.80
CA LEU A 61 0.76 -0.29 14.81
C LEU A 61 0.35 0.29 16.17
N ALA A 62 -0.21 1.52 16.19
CA ALA A 62 -0.64 2.16 17.41
C ALA A 62 -1.76 1.38 18.10
N ILE A 63 -2.74 0.91 17.32
CA ILE A 63 -3.88 0.14 17.85
C ILE A 63 -3.43 -1.23 18.35
N ALA A 64 -2.55 -1.94 17.62
CA ALA A 64 -2.01 -3.21 18.09
C ALA A 64 -1.28 -3.07 19.43
N TYR A 65 -0.55 -1.97 19.61
CA TYR A 65 0.12 -1.64 20.87
C TYR A 65 -0.87 -1.28 21.98
N GLU A 66 -1.76 -0.33 21.77
CA GLU A 66 -2.68 0.21 22.80
C GLU A 66 -3.78 -0.78 23.21
N LYS A 67 -4.12 -1.73 22.33
CA LYS A 67 -5.11 -2.79 22.62
C LYS A 67 -4.49 -4.08 23.17
N GLY A 68 -3.17 -4.14 23.34
CA GLY A 68 -2.49 -5.31 23.84
C GLY A 68 -2.40 -6.47 22.85
N PHE A 69 -2.62 -6.22 21.53
CA PHE A 69 -2.61 -7.31 20.56
C PHE A 69 -1.21 -7.86 20.31
N PHE A 70 -0.15 -7.07 20.54
CA PHE A 70 1.21 -7.57 20.52
C PHE A 70 1.50 -8.45 21.75
N GLU A 71 1.08 -8.04 22.94
CA GLU A 71 1.25 -8.80 24.17
C GLU A 71 0.47 -10.12 24.12
N ASP A 72 -0.70 -10.16 23.51
CA ASP A 72 -1.48 -11.40 23.28
C ASP A 72 -0.70 -12.41 22.41
N GLU A 73 0.27 -11.95 21.62
CA GLU A 73 1.14 -12.76 20.79
C GLU A 73 2.54 -12.96 21.40
N ASP A 74 2.70 -12.72 22.70
CA ASP A 74 3.97 -12.78 23.45
C ASP A 74 5.05 -11.83 22.90
N LEU A 75 4.66 -10.66 22.35
CA LEU A 75 5.57 -9.66 21.81
C LEU A 75 5.57 -8.39 22.64
N PHE A 76 6.74 -7.93 23.05
CA PHE A 76 6.96 -6.69 23.80
C PHE A 76 7.52 -5.61 22.87
N VAL A 77 6.62 -4.79 22.34
CA VAL A 77 6.93 -3.84 21.26
C VAL A 77 7.25 -2.46 21.82
N THR A 78 8.32 -1.84 21.31
CA THR A 78 8.58 -0.40 21.41
C THR A 78 8.35 0.25 20.06
N LEU A 79 7.45 1.23 20.00
CA LEU A 79 7.20 2.01 18.79
C LEU A 79 8.09 3.25 18.77
N GLU A 80 8.87 3.44 17.70
CA GLU A 80 9.82 4.54 17.54
C GLU A 80 9.49 5.41 16.33
N ALA A 81 9.08 6.67 16.56
CA ALA A 81 8.88 7.65 15.50
C ALA A 81 10.22 8.01 14.84
N GLN A 82 10.25 8.05 13.51
CA GLN A 82 11.43 8.36 12.72
C GLN A 82 11.30 9.74 12.06
N ALA A 83 12.44 10.39 11.79
CA ALA A 83 12.47 11.74 11.24
C ALA A 83 12.04 11.81 9.77
N ASN A 84 12.33 10.78 8.98
CA ASN A 84 12.01 10.68 7.57
C ASN A 84 12.15 9.22 7.08
N TRP A 85 11.68 8.97 5.85
CA TRP A 85 11.64 7.64 5.24
C TRP A 85 13.02 7.02 5.00
N LYS A 86 14.06 7.83 4.71
CA LYS A 86 15.40 7.30 4.54
C LYS A 86 15.98 6.78 5.86
N VAL A 87 15.87 7.57 6.92
CA VAL A 87 16.33 7.16 8.25
C VAL A 87 15.61 5.91 8.72
N LEU A 88 14.29 5.81 8.48
CA LEU A 88 13.50 4.64 8.82
C LEU A 88 14.02 3.39 8.11
N LEU A 89 14.21 3.46 6.78
CA LEU A 89 14.71 2.34 5.98
C LEU A 89 16.13 1.94 6.42
N ASP A 90 17.05 2.89 6.56
CA ASP A 90 18.43 2.62 6.98
C ASP A 90 18.45 1.89 8.34
N ARG A 91 17.63 2.32 9.31
CA ARG A 91 17.56 1.70 10.63
C ARG A 91 16.99 0.27 10.62
N VAL A 92 16.10 -0.06 9.68
CA VAL A 92 15.65 -1.44 9.47
C VAL A 92 16.76 -2.27 8.85
N ILE A 93 17.45 -1.76 7.84
CA ILE A 93 18.56 -2.45 7.18
C ILE A 93 19.70 -2.74 8.17
N ASP A 94 20.02 -1.77 9.04
CA ASP A 94 21.08 -1.89 10.05
C ASP A 94 20.67 -2.72 11.27
N GLY A 95 19.41 -3.22 11.34
CA GLY A 95 18.90 -4.01 12.46
C GLY A 95 18.69 -3.19 13.75
N GLN A 96 18.61 -1.85 13.65
CA GLN A 96 18.24 -0.99 14.77
C GLN A 96 16.72 -0.98 15.00
N LEU A 97 15.96 -1.30 13.95
CA LEU A 97 14.53 -1.59 13.98
C LEU A 97 14.32 -3.00 13.43
N ASP A 98 13.42 -3.75 14.02
CA ASP A 98 13.07 -5.12 13.63
C ASP A 98 12.10 -5.14 12.44
N GLY A 99 11.33 -4.08 12.30
CA GLY A 99 10.41 -3.84 11.21
C GLY A 99 9.89 -2.42 11.25
N ALA A 100 9.17 -2.01 10.23
CA ALA A 100 8.64 -0.65 10.17
C ALA A 100 7.42 -0.51 9.23
N HIS A 101 6.60 0.49 9.53
CA HIS A 101 5.69 1.14 8.62
C HIS A 101 6.48 1.76 7.47
N MET A 102 6.31 1.27 6.24
CA MET A 102 7.09 1.68 5.06
C MET A 102 6.20 2.16 3.93
N LEU A 103 6.74 3.01 3.08
CA LEU A 103 6.18 3.26 1.75
C LEU A 103 6.21 1.96 0.94
N ALA A 104 5.13 1.61 0.27
CA ALA A 104 5.04 0.34 -0.45
C ALA A 104 6.11 0.18 -1.55
N GLY A 105 6.61 1.28 -2.11
CA GLY A 105 7.71 1.27 -3.06
C GLY A 105 9.10 1.06 -2.45
N GLN A 106 9.31 1.25 -1.13
CA GLN A 106 10.64 1.14 -0.51
C GLN A 106 11.22 -0.28 -0.54
N PRO A 107 10.49 -1.34 -0.16
CA PRO A 107 10.99 -2.71 -0.27
C PRO A 107 11.35 -3.10 -1.71
N LEU A 108 10.53 -2.69 -2.67
CA LEU A 108 10.75 -2.94 -4.09
C LEU A 108 12.00 -2.21 -4.60
N ALA A 109 12.13 -0.93 -4.28
CA ALA A 109 13.28 -0.12 -4.65
C ALA A 109 14.59 -0.67 -4.07
N ALA A 110 14.57 -1.09 -2.80
CA ALA A 110 15.72 -1.72 -2.15
C ALA A 110 16.10 -3.06 -2.81
N THR A 111 15.12 -3.84 -3.26
CA THR A 111 15.37 -5.11 -3.95
C THR A 111 15.98 -4.92 -5.34
N ILE A 112 15.56 -3.87 -6.08
CA ILE A 112 16.12 -3.57 -7.42
C ILE A 112 17.36 -2.67 -7.39
N GLY A 113 17.83 -2.25 -6.21
CA GLY A 113 19.02 -1.43 -6.03
C GLY A 113 18.85 0.05 -6.40
N PHE A 114 17.61 0.60 -6.34
CA PHE A 114 17.40 2.03 -6.53
C PHE A 114 17.60 2.78 -5.19
N GLY A 115 18.68 3.54 -5.10
CA GLY A 115 19.11 4.31 -3.93
C GLY A 115 19.83 3.49 -2.85
N THR A 116 19.31 2.34 -2.50
CA THR A 116 19.89 1.39 -1.53
C THR A 116 19.63 -0.02 -2.03
N GLU A 117 20.51 -0.96 -1.75
CA GLU A 117 20.32 -2.37 -2.08
C GLU A 117 20.25 -3.18 -0.79
N ALA A 118 19.10 -3.76 -0.53
CA ALA A 118 18.85 -4.64 0.63
C ALA A 118 17.61 -5.51 0.39
N PRO A 119 17.63 -6.79 0.80
CA PRO A 119 16.48 -7.66 0.70
C PRO A 119 15.48 -7.35 1.83
N ILE A 120 14.50 -6.51 1.52
CA ILE A 120 13.36 -6.17 2.37
C ILE A 120 12.13 -6.91 1.86
N VAL A 121 11.36 -7.49 2.77
CA VAL A 121 10.10 -8.19 2.45
C VAL A 121 8.94 -7.57 3.20
N THR A 122 7.74 -7.70 2.63
CA THR A 122 6.51 -7.25 3.27
C THR A 122 5.45 -8.35 3.29
N PRO A 123 5.01 -8.79 4.49
CA PRO A 123 3.93 -9.76 4.64
C PRO A 123 2.54 -9.11 4.72
N LEU A 124 2.45 -7.78 4.80
CA LEU A 124 1.22 -7.06 5.10
C LEU A 124 1.19 -5.72 4.37
N SER A 125 0.11 -5.44 3.64
CA SER A 125 -0.30 -4.06 3.30
C SER A 125 -0.97 -3.44 4.52
N MET A 126 -0.68 -2.17 4.81
CA MET A 126 -1.19 -1.55 6.04
C MET A 126 -2.50 -0.81 5.81
N ASP A 127 -2.71 -0.31 4.59
CA ASP A 127 -3.90 0.44 4.22
C ASP A 127 -4.09 0.57 2.70
N LEU A 128 -5.28 1.04 2.34
CA LEU A 128 -5.61 1.55 1.01
C LEU A 128 -5.98 3.02 1.14
N ASN A 129 -5.62 3.81 0.13
CA ASN A 129 -5.86 5.26 0.05
C ASN A 129 -5.19 6.02 1.23
N GLY A 130 -5.67 7.21 1.56
CA GLY A 130 -5.20 7.97 2.74
C GLY A 130 -4.31 9.16 2.41
N ASN A 131 -4.10 9.47 1.11
CA ASN A 131 -3.34 10.61 0.64
C ASN A 131 -4.24 11.67 -0.03
N ALA A 132 -3.72 12.89 -0.12
CA ALA A 132 -4.31 13.91 -0.96
C ALA A 132 -3.23 14.83 -1.55
N ILE A 133 -3.60 15.52 -2.64
CA ILE A 133 -2.80 16.58 -3.24
C ILE A 133 -3.39 17.91 -2.77
N THR A 134 -2.57 18.70 -2.07
CA THR A 134 -2.92 20.01 -1.55
C THR A 134 -2.13 21.10 -2.28
N VAL A 135 -2.79 22.18 -2.65
CA VAL A 135 -2.15 23.38 -3.21
C VAL A 135 -2.32 24.57 -2.27
N SER A 136 -1.42 25.56 -2.35
CA SER A 136 -1.56 26.78 -1.57
C SER A 136 -2.81 27.57 -1.97
N ASN A 137 -3.36 28.37 -1.05
CA ASN A 137 -4.51 29.22 -1.37
C ASN A 137 -4.26 30.13 -2.57
N ALA A 138 -3.03 30.64 -2.75
CA ALA A 138 -2.67 31.48 -3.90
C ALA A 138 -2.74 30.72 -5.22
N VAL A 139 -2.39 29.44 -5.23
CA VAL A 139 -2.55 28.55 -6.39
C VAL A 139 -4.02 28.21 -6.59
N TRP A 140 -4.75 27.88 -5.52
CA TRP A 140 -6.17 27.53 -5.58
C TRP A 140 -7.03 28.63 -6.20
N GLU A 141 -6.83 29.89 -5.81
CA GLU A 141 -7.57 31.02 -6.38
C GLU A 141 -7.33 31.18 -7.89
N GLN A 142 -6.16 30.77 -8.39
CA GLN A 142 -5.88 30.76 -9.82
C GLN A 142 -6.44 29.52 -10.54
N MET A 143 -6.53 28.37 -9.86
CA MET A 143 -7.11 27.13 -10.39
C MET A 143 -8.64 27.18 -10.44
N LYS A 144 -9.27 27.75 -9.42
CA LYS A 144 -10.73 27.71 -9.15
C LYS A 144 -11.60 28.15 -10.34
N PRO A 145 -11.21 29.14 -11.18
CA PRO A 145 -11.94 29.49 -12.40
C PRO A 145 -11.97 28.39 -13.47
N HIS A 146 -11.04 27.44 -13.42
CA HIS A 146 -10.89 26.35 -14.39
C HIS A 146 -11.48 25.03 -13.90
N VAL A 147 -12.03 25.01 -12.69
CA VAL A 147 -12.63 23.81 -12.07
C VAL A 147 -14.14 23.82 -12.34
N PRO A 148 -14.71 22.70 -12.81
CA PRO A 148 -16.16 22.53 -12.91
C PRO A 148 -16.84 22.73 -11.57
N LYS A 149 -18.10 23.17 -11.57
CA LYS A 149 -18.86 23.44 -10.36
C LYS A 149 -20.14 22.62 -10.31
N MET A 150 -20.45 22.11 -9.13
CA MET A 150 -21.74 21.53 -8.83
C MET A 150 -22.86 22.58 -8.82
N ALA A 151 -24.12 22.15 -8.78
CA ALA A 151 -25.27 23.04 -8.79
C ALA A 151 -25.34 24.00 -7.58
N ASP A 152 -24.71 23.64 -6.46
CA ASP A 152 -24.60 24.49 -5.26
C ASP A 152 -23.38 25.45 -5.31
N GLY A 153 -22.60 25.43 -6.38
CA GLY A 153 -21.45 26.30 -6.61
C GLY A 153 -20.14 25.79 -6.04
N ARG A 154 -20.13 24.67 -5.32
CA ARG A 154 -18.89 24.04 -4.84
C ARG A 154 -18.13 23.40 -6.00
N PRO A 155 -16.80 23.21 -5.87
CA PRO A 155 -16.01 22.49 -6.86
C PRO A 155 -16.55 21.07 -7.09
N GLU A 156 -16.62 20.67 -8.35
CA GLU A 156 -16.95 19.29 -8.73
C GLU A 156 -15.67 18.42 -8.68
N HIS A 157 -15.74 17.31 -7.97
CA HIS A 157 -14.64 16.34 -7.88
C HIS A 157 -14.92 15.10 -8.75
N PRO A 158 -13.86 14.43 -9.25
CA PRO A 158 -12.42 14.71 -9.06
C PRO A 158 -11.93 15.93 -9.84
N ILE A 159 -11.06 16.74 -9.24
CA ILE A 159 -10.42 17.87 -9.91
C ILE A 159 -9.20 17.35 -10.69
N LYS A 160 -9.21 17.48 -12.00
CA LYS A 160 -8.09 17.06 -12.86
C LYS A 160 -7.00 18.12 -12.92
N ALA A 161 -5.76 17.71 -13.17
CA ALA A 161 -4.62 18.63 -13.23
C ALA A 161 -4.61 19.54 -14.48
N ASP A 162 -5.51 19.37 -15.44
CA ASP A 162 -5.72 20.33 -16.50
C ASP A 162 -6.16 21.71 -15.96
N ALA A 163 -6.89 21.76 -14.83
CA ALA A 163 -7.20 23.00 -14.12
C ALA A 163 -5.95 23.71 -13.52
N LEU A 164 -4.89 22.97 -13.23
CA LEU A 164 -3.60 23.53 -12.77
C LEU A 164 -2.76 24.08 -13.93
N LYS A 165 -2.93 23.57 -15.15
CA LYS A 165 -2.09 23.88 -16.29
C LYS A 165 -1.95 25.40 -16.58
N PRO A 166 -3.03 26.22 -16.59
CA PRO A 166 -2.91 27.67 -16.77
C PRO A 166 -2.06 28.35 -15.69
N VAL A 167 -2.09 27.83 -14.46
CA VAL A 167 -1.28 28.35 -13.34
C VAL A 167 0.20 28.07 -13.58
N VAL A 168 0.55 26.82 -13.93
CA VAL A 168 1.93 26.43 -14.28
C VAL A 168 2.46 27.26 -15.45
N GLU A 169 1.65 27.47 -16.48
CA GLU A 169 2.00 28.33 -17.64
C GLU A 169 2.24 29.78 -17.23
N SER A 170 1.46 30.33 -16.29
CA SER A 170 1.64 31.68 -15.75
C SER A 170 2.96 31.81 -14.98
N PHE A 171 3.33 30.80 -14.17
CA PHE A 171 4.62 30.75 -13.49
C PHE A 171 5.79 30.74 -14.48
N LYS A 172 5.68 29.88 -15.50
CA LYS A 172 6.67 29.77 -16.58
C LYS A 172 6.84 31.11 -17.34
N ALA A 173 5.73 31.78 -17.66
CA ALA A 173 5.74 33.10 -18.31
C ALA A 173 6.40 34.18 -17.42
N ALA A 174 6.29 34.06 -16.10
CA ALA A 174 6.94 34.92 -15.13
C ALA A 174 8.41 34.55 -14.84
N GLY A 175 8.95 33.51 -15.52
CA GLY A 175 10.31 33.00 -15.30
C GLY A 175 10.49 32.30 -13.95
N LYS A 176 9.42 31.80 -13.35
CA LYS A 176 9.42 31.11 -12.05
C LYS A 176 9.10 29.62 -12.23
N PRO A 177 9.80 28.72 -11.56
CA PRO A 177 9.39 27.31 -11.53
C PRO A 177 8.16 27.13 -10.64
N PHE A 178 7.24 26.24 -11.04
CA PHE A 178 6.20 25.74 -10.18
C PHE A 178 6.73 24.50 -9.44
N LYS A 179 6.57 24.45 -8.11
CA LYS A 179 7.23 23.47 -7.26
C LYS A 179 6.23 22.74 -6.40
N MET A 180 6.32 21.40 -6.34
CA MET A 180 5.51 20.60 -5.43
C MET A 180 6.36 19.66 -4.57
N GLY A 181 5.88 19.41 -3.36
CA GLY A 181 6.50 18.49 -2.42
C GLY A 181 6.01 17.05 -2.63
N MET A 182 6.91 16.10 -2.47
CA MET A 182 6.61 14.67 -2.31
C MET A 182 7.46 14.12 -1.16
N VAL A 183 7.07 12.98 -0.57
CA VAL A 183 7.70 12.54 0.68
C VAL A 183 8.96 11.70 0.47
N PHE A 184 9.07 11.02 -0.68
CA PHE A 184 10.24 10.20 -1.02
C PHE A 184 10.16 9.77 -2.50
N PRO A 185 11.30 9.53 -3.20
CA PRO A 185 11.31 9.21 -4.65
C PRO A 185 10.52 7.97 -5.04
N VAL A 186 10.39 6.98 -4.14
CA VAL A 186 9.67 5.73 -4.38
C VAL A 186 8.39 5.61 -3.56
N SER A 187 7.79 6.76 -3.22
CA SER A 187 6.52 6.83 -2.49
C SER A 187 5.33 6.79 -3.43
N THR A 188 4.21 6.26 -2.93
CA THR A 188 2.90 6.39 -3.56
C THR A 188 2.58 7.86 -3.86
N HIS A 189 2.81 8.75 -2.90
CA HIS A 189 2.65 10.20 -3.03
C HIS A 189 3.37 10.79 -4.26
N ASN A 190 4.62 10.34 -4.52
CA ASN A 190 5.36 10.78 -5.71
C ASN A 190 4.72 10.24 -6.99
N TYR A 191 4.28 8.98 -6.98
CA TYR A 191 3.68 8.37 -8.17
C TYR A 191 2.28 8.89 -8.45
N GLU A 192 1.46 9.12 -7.42
CA GLU A 192 0.13 9.72 -7.55
C GLU A 192 0.21 11.17 -8.02
N LEU A 193 1.11 11.96 -7.45
CA LEU A 193 1.33 13.33 -7.90
C LEU A 193 1.77 13.37 -9.37
N ARG A 194 2.71 12.51 -9.76
CA ARG A 194 3.14 12.37 -11.17
C ARG A 194 2.03 11.88 -12.06
N TYR A 195 1.22 10.94 -11.57
CA TYR A 195 0.08 10.38 -12.31
C TYR A 195 -0.97 11.45 -12.58
N TRP A 196 -1.39 12.19 -11.54
CA TRP A 196 -2.35 13.27 -11.63
C TRP A 196 -1.89 14.38 -12.57
N LEU A 197 -0.64 14.85 -12.44
CA LEU A 197 -0.05 15.86 -13.32
C LEU A 197 -0.05 15.40 -14.78
N ALA A 198 0.40 14.17 -15.03
CA ALA A 198 0.46 13.61 -16.39
C ALA A 198 -0.93 13.41 -17.01
N ALA A 199 -1.93 12.99 -16.22
CA ALA A 199 -3.32 12.87 -16.64
C ALA A 199 -3.92 14.23 -17.09
N GLY A 200 -3.46 15.34 -16.48
CA GLY A 200 -3.79 16.71 -16.89
C GLY A 200 -2.91 17.29 -18.00
N GLY A 201 -1.96 16.50 -18.52
CA GLY A 201 -1.07 16.92 -19.62
C GLY A 201 0.11 17.78 -19.20
N LEU A 202 0.50 17.74 -17.90
CA LEU A 202 1.71 18.33 -17.35
C LEU A 202 2.80 17.27 -17.21
N ASN A 203 4.03 17.55 -17.62
CA ASN A 203 5.15 16.63 -17.44
C ASN A 203 5.76 16.82 -16.03
N PRO A 204 5.69 15.80 -15.15
CA PRO A 204 6.29 15.88 -13.81
C PRO A 204 7.80 15.63 -13.81
N GLY A 205 8.42 15.41 -14.96
CA GLY A 205 9.84 15.09 -15.12
C GLY A 205 10.16 13.61 -15.03
N TYR A 206 11.43 13.28 -15.29
CA TYR A 206 11.97 11.93 -15.32
C TYR A 206 13.23 11.82 -14.48
N TYR A 207 13.47 10.64 -13.93
CA TYR A 207 14.69 10.28 -13.24
C TYR A 207 15.79 9.87 -14.19
N ALA A 208 17.05 10.16 -13.83
CA ALA A 208 18.23 9.66 -14.47
C ALA A 208 19.07 8.84 -13.47
N PRO A 209 18.71 7.56 -13.20
CA PRO A 209 19.32 6.77 -12.13
C PRO A 209 20.81 6.56 -12.32
N HIS A 210 21.31 6.48 -13.56
CA HIS A 210 22.74 6.39 -13.86
C HIS A 210 23.55 7.63 -13.45
N LYS A 211 22.88 8.74 -13.12
CA LYS A 211 23.48 9.99 -12.61
C LYS A 211 23.24 10.20 -11.11
N ASN A 212 22.76 9.18 -10.40
CA ASN A 212 22.31 9.27 -9.01
C ASN A 212 21.25 10.35 -8.77
N ASP A 213 20.36 10.55 -9.75
CA ASP A 213 19.27 11.50 -9.67
C ASP A 213 18.20 10.98 -8.70
N THR A 214 17.87 11.79 -7.69
CA THR A 214 16.84 11.50 -6.68
C THR A 214 15.60 12.38 -6.82
N ASP A 215 15.63 13.40 -7.69
CA ASP A 215 14.57 14.39 -7.79
C ASP A 215 13.64 14.13 -9.00
N GLY A 216 14.19 13.57 -10.08
CA GLY A 216 13.42 13.21 -11.27
C GLY A 216 12.83 14.42 -11.99
N GLN A 217 13.65 15.45 -12.22
CA GLN A 217 13.21 16.75 -12.75
C GLN A 217 13.55 16.96 -14.24
N ILE A 218 14.07 15.95 -14.94
CA ILE A 218 14.43 16.07 -16.37
C ILE A 218 13.16 16.32 -17.18
N ASP A 219 13.17 17.39 -18.00
CA ASP A 219 12.06 17.85 -18.85
C ASP A 219 10.77 18.21 -18.07
N ALA A 220 10.85 18.56 -16.79
CA ALA A 220 9.70 18.83 -15.94
C ALA A 220 9.03 20.18 -16.23
N ASP A 221 7.69 20.20 -16.32
CA ASP A 221 6.86 21.40 -16.21
C ASP A 221 6.65 21.79 -14.74
N VAL A 222 6.64 20.79 -13.84
CA VAL A 222 6.49 20.93 -12.38
C VAL A 222 7.67 20.28 -11.71
N LEU A 223 8.42 21.04 -10.88
CA LEU A 223 9.55 20.53 -10.16
C LEU A 223 9.10 19.87 -8.85
N LEU A 224 9.46 18.60 -8.66
CA LEU A 224 9.16 17.87 -7.44
C LEU A 224 10.37 17.82 -6.51
N SER A 225 10.14 17.93 -5.20
CA SER A 225 11.19 17.87 -4.19
C SER A 225 10.76 17.10 -2.95
N VAL A 226 11.73 16.42 -2.30
CA VAL A 226 11.47 15.65 -1.09
C VAL A 226 11.26 16.58 0.11
N THR A 227 10.15 16.40 0.80
CA THR A 227 9.85 17.09 2.07
C THR A 227 9.25 16.07 3.05
N PRO A 228 9.77 15.98 4.30
CA PRO A 228 9.17 15.10 5.31
C PRO A 228 7.70 15.45 5.59
N PRO A 229 6.81 14.46 5.81
CA PRO A 229 5.37 14.69 5.94
C PRO A 229 4.97 15.80 6.93
N PRO A 230 5.46 15.84 8.18
CA PRO A 230 5.06 16.87 9.12
C PRO A 230 5.54 18.30 8.75
N GLN A 231 6.47 18.42 7.82
CA GLN A 231 7.02 19.71 7.38
C GLN A 231 6.29 20.28 6.15
N MET A 232 5.45 19.49 5.48
CA MET A 232 4.76 19.89 4.24
C MET A 232 3.95 21.19 4.40
N PRO A 233 3.06 21.35 5.41
CA PRO A 233 2.29 22.58 5.56
C PRO A 233 3.17 23.81 5.72
N ALA A 234 4.16 23.76 6.61
CA ALA A 234 5.06 24.89 6.86
C ALA A 234 5.95 25.23 5.65
N THR A 235 6.39 24.21 4.88
CA THR A 235 7.17 24.40 3.65
C THR A 235 6.34 25.10 2.56
N MET A 236 5.05 24.78 2.46
CA MET A 236 4.12 25.45 1.56
C MET A 236 3.78 26.88 2.06
N GLU A 237 3.52 27.06 3.35
CA GLU A 237 3.24 28.36 3.94
C GLU A 237 4.40 29.37 3.72
N SER A 238 5.64 28.90 3.79
CA SER A 238 6.82 29.70 3.50
C SER A 238 7.01 30.07 2.01
N GLY A 239 6.22 29.50 1.10
CA GLY A 239 6.34 29.68 -0.34
C GLY A 239 7.53 28.93 -0.97
N THR A 240 8.12 27.97 -0.27
CA THR A 240 9.20 27.13 -0.81
C THR A 240 8.66 26.13 -1.83
N ILE A 241 7.46 25.61 -1.61
CA ILE A 241 6.67 24.81 -2.55
C ILE A 241 5.29 25.43 -2.73
N ASP A 242 4.65 25.19 -3.88
CA ASP A 242 3.35 25.74 -4.26
C ASP A 242 2.19 24.76 -3.95
N GLY A 243 2.53 23.50 -3.69
CA GLY A 243 1.63 22.43 -3.31
C GLY A 243 2.41 21.16 -2.97
N TYR A 244 1.72 20.08 -2.64
CA TYR A 244 2.34 18.81 -2.29
C TYR A 244 1.36 17.64 -2.38
N CYS A 245 1.88 16.40 -2.38
CA CYS A 245 1.15 15.19 -2.07
C CYS A 245 1.69 14.57 -0.78
N VAL A 246 0.81 14.27 0.17
CA VAL A 246 1.17 13.72 1.47
C VAL A 246 0.01 12.91 2.05
N GLY A 247 0.33 11.95 2.94
CA GLY A 247 -0.65 11.26 3.78
C GLY A 247 -1.22 12.15 4.89
N GLU A 248 -2.36 11.75 5.42
CA GLU A 248 -2.99 12.48 6.53
C GLU A 248 -2.21 12.32 7.86
N PRO A 249 -2.30 13.34 8.73
CA PRO A 249 -3.28 14.46 8.74
C PRO A 249 -2.75 15.77 8.10
N TRP A 250 -1.69 15.75 7.32
CA TRP A 250 -0.99 16.96 6.92
C TRP A 250 -1.67 17.76 5.81
N ASN A 251 -2.63 17.16 5.06
CA ASN A 251 -3.53 17.92 4.19
C ASN A 251 -4.59 18.65 5.02
N GLN A 252 -5.21 17.96 5.96
CA GLN A 252 -6.19 18.56 6.87
C GLN A 252 -5.55 19.63 7.75
N GLN A 253 -4.29 19.45 8.16
CA GLN A 253 -3.54 20.50 8.88
C GLN A 253 -3.46 21.81 8.07
N ALA A 254 -3.24 21.73 6.74
CA ALA A 254 -3.21 22.93 5.90
C ALA A 254 -4.59 23.60 5.79
N VAL A 255 -5.67 22.81 5.72
CA VAL A 255 -7.05 23.34 5.74
C VAL A 255 -7.34 24.07 7.05
N PHE A 256 -7.03 23.45 8.20
CA PHE A 256 -7.23 24.02 9.52
C PHE A 256 -6.40 25.27 9.77
N MET A 257 -5.18 25.32 9.24
CA MET A 257 -4.33 26.52 9.26
C MET A 257 -4.82 27.61 8.28
N GLY A 258 -5.71 27.29 7.35
CA GLY A 258 -6.21 28.20 6.32
C GLY A 258 -5.13 28.59 5.29
N ILE A 259 -4.17 27.71 5.00
CA ILE A 259 -3.04 27.95 4.09
C ILE A 259 -3.10 27.19 2.79
N GLY A 260 -3.94 26.15 2.69
CA GLY A 260 -4.02 25.30 1.51
C GLY A 260 -5.36 24.59 1.36
N VAL A 261 -5.57 24.05 0.17
CA VAL A 261 -6.79 23.35 -0.25
C VAL A 261 -6.39 22.02 -0.88
N PRO A 262 -6.82 20.88 -0.33
CA PRO A 262 -6.76 19.60 -1.03
C PRO A 262 -7.61 19.65 -2.29
N VAL A 263 -6.99 19.47 -3.44
CA VAL A 263 -7.68 19.53 -4.74
C VAL A 263 -8.14 18.15 -5.22
N ILE A 264 -7.53 17.08 -4.70
CA ILE A 264 -7.89 15.72 -5.05
C ILE A 264 -7.36 14.75 -3.99
N THR A 265 -8.14 13.71 -3.68
CA THR A 265 -7.68 12.56 -2.89
C THR A 265 -7.10 11.48 -3.81
N ASP A 266 -6.26 10.62 -3.26
CA ASP A 266 -5.73 9.46 -4.00
C ASP A 266 -6.82 8.46 -4.40
N HIS A 267 -7.87 8.31 -3.58
CA HIS A 267 -9.05 7.54 -3.94
C HIS A 267 -9.72 8.04 -5.23
N GLU A 268 -9.69 9.34 -5.49
CA GLU A 268 -10.20 9.95 -6.74
C GLU A 268 -9.24 9.78 -7.91
N ILE A 269 -7.94 9.53 -7.65
CA ILE A 269 -6.95 9.22 -8.69
C ILE A 269 -7.07 7.75 -9.10
N TRP A 270 -7.11 6.86 -8.13
CA TRP A 270 -7.27 5.41 -8.28
C TRP A 270 -7.97 4.82 -7.04
N PRO A 271 -9.27 4.47 -7.12
CA PRO A 271 -10.00 3.91 -5.99
C PRO A 271 -9.34 2.65 -5.42
N TYR A 272 -9.21 2.60 -4.10
CA TYR A 272 -8.61 1.50 -3.36
C TYR A 272 -7.15 1.21 -3.74
N ASN A 273 -6.39 2.26 -4.02
CA ASN A 273 -4.96 2.13 -4.28
C ASN A 273 -4.21 1.67 -3.03
N PRO A 274 -3.15 0.82 -3.17
CA PRO A 274 -2.30 0.43 -2.06
C PRO A 274 -1.43 1.61 -1.63
N GLU A 275 -1.17 1.75 -0.32
CA GLU A 275 -0.40 2.90 0.15
C GLU A 275 0.79 2.51 1.00
N LYS A 276 0.60 1.97 2.20
CA LYS A 276 1.69 1.57 3.09
C LYS A 276 1.80 0.06 3.24
N VAL A 277 2.99 -0.36 3.62
CA VAL A 277 3.27 -1.77 3.93
C VAL A 277 4.03 -1.87 5.24
N PHE A 278 3.97 -3.04 5.88
CA PHE A 278 4.87 -3.37 6.97
C PHE A 278 6.08 -4.12 6.42
N GLY A 279 7.27 -3.54 6.56
CA GLY A 279 8.51 -4.09 6.01
C GLY A 279 9.46 -4.60 7.09
N MET A 280 10.14 -5.71 6.77
CA MET A 280 11.20 -6.33 7.56
C MET A 280 12.33 -6.78 6.64
N THR A 281 13.57 -6.93 7.15
CA THR A 281 14.62 -7.58 6.34
C THR A 281 14.29 -9.05 6.13
N ALA A 282 14.62 -9.60 4.96
CA ALA A 282 14.46 -11.03 4.71
C ALA A 282 15.23 -11.88 5.74
N ALA A 283 16.42 -11.41 6.15
CA ALA A 283 17.23 -12.07 7.18
C ALA A 283 16.53 -12.10 8.55
N PHE A 284 15.80 -11.04 8.93
CA PHE A 284 15.02 -11.05 10.17
C PHE A 284 13.90 -12.10 10.11
N VAL A 285 13.16 -12.15 9.01
CA VAL A 285 12.06 -13.12 8.82
C VAL A 285 12.58 -14.56 8.81
N GLU A 286 13.73 -14.80 8.17
CA GLU A 286 14.35 -16.13 8.14
C GLU A 286 14.82 -16.58 9.53
N ALA A 287 15.39 -15.67 10.32
CA ALA A 287 15.86 -15.96 11.67
C ALA A 287 14.73 -16.03 12.70
N ASN A 288 13.60 -15.36 12.46
CA ASN A 288 12.50 -15.19 13.42
C ASN A 288 11.12 -15.45 12.76
N PRO A 289 10.88 -16.62 12.15
CA PRO A 289 9.67 -16.86 11.37
C PRO A 289 8.38 -16.81 12.21
N ASN A 290 8.36 -17.36 13.45
CA ASN A 290 7.18 -17.28 14.30
C ASN A 290 6.93 -15.84 14.77
N THR A 291 7.98 -15.10 15.14
CA THR A 291 7.89 -13.69 15.52
C THR A 291 7.28 -12.86 14.36
N ALA A 292 7.74 -13.07 13.12
CA ALA A 292 7.23 -12.36 11.96
C ALA A 292 5.72 -12.61 11.73
N VAL A 293 5.27 -13.87 11.84
CA VAL A 293 3.85 -14.23 11.72
C VAL A 293 3.03 -13.63 12.88
N ARG A 294 3.53 -13.64 14.11
CA ARG A 294 2.86 -13.05 15.28
C ARG A 294 2.70 -11.54 15.18
N ILE A 295 3.68 -10.83 14.61
CA ILE A 295 3.53 -9.39 14.29
C ILE A 295 2.36 -9.18 13.33
N VAL A 296 2.27 -9.99 12.26
CA VAL A 296 1.17 -9.90 11.29
C VAL A 296 -0.18 -10.20 11.95
N LYS A 297 -0.27 -11.20 12.84
CA LYS A 297 -1.49 -11.51 13.60
C LYS A 297 -1.98 -10.31 14.41
N ALA A 298 -1.09 -9.67 15.17
CA ALA A 298 -1.42 -8.50 15.97
C ALA A 298 -1.91 -7.33 15.11
N MET A 299 -1.25 -7.08 13.98
CA MET A 299 -1.61 -5.99 13.07
C MET A 299 -2.91 -6.27 12.32
N LEU A 300 -3.22 -7.50 11.94
CA LEU A 300 -4.51 -7.87 11.31
C LEU A 300 -5.68 -7.63 12.25
N ARG A 301 -5.54 -7.96 13.54
CA ARG A 301 -6.55 -7.66 14.57
C ARG A 301 -6.77 -6.16 14.71
N ALA A 302 -5.70 -5.38 14.70
CA ALA A 302 -5.75 -3.92 14.77
C ALA A 302 -6.41 -3.30 13.53
N ALA A 303 -6.06 -3.77 12.34
CA ALA A 303 -6.64 -3.34 11.08
C ALA A 303 -8.17 -3.61 11.05
N LYS A 304 -8.59 -4.83 11.45
CA LYS A 304 -10.02 -5.18 11.57
C LYS A 304 -10.71 -4.28 12.58
N TRP A 305 -10.14 -4.07 13.76
CA TRP A 305 -10.72 -3.20 14.79
C TRP A 305 -10.94 -1.77 14.28
N LEU A 306 -10.03 -1.25 13.45
CA LEU A 306 -10.17 0.08 12.85
C LEU A 306 -11.37 0.20 11.91
N ASP A 307 -11.72 -0.84 11.17
CA ASP A 307 -12.73 -0.82 10.11
C ASP A 307 -14.06 -1.46 10.50
N GLU A 308 -14.12 -2.17 11.63
CA GLU A 308 -15.34 -2.88 12.02
C GLU A 308 -16.50 -1.94 12.35
N ASN A 309 -17.73 -2.44 12.19
CA ASN A 309 -18.96 -1.72 12.50
C ASN A 309 -19.02 -0.31 11.85
N ASP A 310 -18.73 -0.22 10.56
CA ASP A 310 -18.73 1.02 9.79
C ASP A 310 -17.85 2.12 10.43
N ASN A 311 -16.62 1.78 10.75
CA ASN A 311 -15.63 2.67 11.35
C ASN A 311 -15.96 3.15 12.78
N ALA A 312 -16.79 2.43 13.53
CA ALA A 312 -17.24 2.85 14.86
C ALA A 312 -16.10 3.16 15.85
N ASN A 313 -14.95 2.50 15.69
CA ASN A 313 -13.79 2.67 16.57
C ASN A 313 -12.86 3.83 16.17
N ARG A 314 -13.11 4.48 15.03
CA ARG A 314 -12.23 5.54 14.51
C ARG A 314 -12.14 6.74 15.44
N ALA A 315 -13.21 7.10 16.15
CA ALA A 315 -13.18 8.17 17.15
C ALA A 315 -12.25 7.88 18.33
N GLU A 316 -12.09 6.61 18.73
CA GLU A 316 -11.11 6.20 19.73
C GLU A 316 -9.69 6.21 19.14
N ALA A 317 -9.52 5.72 17.90
CA ALA A 317 -8.24 5.76 17.18
C ALA A 317 -7.70 7.19 17.04
N VAL A 318 -8.57 8.17 16.73
CA VAL A 318 -8.22 9.60 16.68
C VAL A 318 -7.60 10.08 17.99
N LYS A 319 -8.21 9.75 19.16
CA LYS A 319 -7.69 10.12 20.47
C LYS A 319 -6.33 9.47 20.76
N ILE A 320 -6.12 8.24 20.31
CA ILE A 320 -4.85 7.54 20.45
C ILE A 320 -3.79 8.24 19.59
N LEU A 321 -4.08 8.43 18.31
CA LEU A 321 -3.16 9.00 17.33
C LEU A 321 -2.79 10.47 17.63
N SER A 322 -3.67 11.24 18.28
CA SER A 322 -3.40 12.64 18.65
C SER A 322 -2.32 12.80 19.72
N ARG A 323 -2.00 11.72 20.45
CA ARG A 323 -0.95 11.76 21.46
C ARG A 323 0.43 12.05 20.86
N PRO A 324 1.29 12.81 21.54
CA PRO A 324 2.61 13.23 21.02
C PRO A 324 3.56 12.09 20.64
N ASN A 325 3.40 10.92 21.26
CA ASN A 325 4.21 9.72 20.99
C ASN A 325 3.78 8.98 19.69
N TYR A 326 2.64 9.33 19.11
CA TYR A 326 2.16 8.84 17.84
C TYR A 326 2.21 9.96 16.78
N VAL A 327 1.07 10.32 16.16
CA VAL A 327 1.02 11.38 15.15
C VAL A 327 1.23 12.75 15.77
N GLY A 328 0.52 13.06 16.86
CA GLY A 328 0.68 14.27 17.64
C GLY A 328 0.08 15.51 16.99
N ALA A 329 -0.86 15.37 16.06
CA ALA A 329 -1.69 16.46 15.55
C ALA A 329 -2.97 16.57 16.39
N ASP A 330 -3.69 17.71 16.32
CA ASP A 330 -4.92 17.93 17.03
C ASP A 330 -5.99 16.91 16.64
N GLU A 331 -6.82 16.45 17.61
CA GLU A 331 -7.88 15.48 17.39
C GLU A 331 -8.83 15.90 16.25
N ALA A 332 -9.21 17.20 16.19
CA ALA A 332 -10.08 17.71 15.15
C ALA A 332 -9.48 17.60 13.75
N VAL A 333 -8.17 17.79 13.63
CA VAL A 333 -7.43 17.68 12.36
C VAL A 333 -7.39 16.22 11.91
N ILE A 334 -7.05 15.29 12.81
CA ILE A 334 -7.03 13.85 12.50
C ILE A 334 -8.44 13.35 12.17
N ALA A 335 -9.46 13.78 12.92
CA ALA A 335 -10.84 13.36 12.74
C ALA A 335 -11.41 13.74 11.36
N ALA A 336 -10.98 14.88 10.81
CA ALA A 336 -11.50 15.42 9.54
C ALA A 336 -11.29 14.51 8.32
N SER A 337 -10.39 13.52 8.41
CA SER A 337 -10.16 12.50 7.37
C SER A 337 -10.33 11.07 7.88
N MET A 338 -10.21 10.85 9.20
CA MET A 338 -10.16 9.50 9.78
C MET A 338 -11.57 8.93 10.06
N THR A 339 -12.60 9.77 10.20
CA THR A 339 -13.93 9.37 10.68
C THR A 339 -15.00 9.25 9.58
N GLY A 340 -14.57 9.10 8.31
CA GLY A 340 -15.48 8.91 7.17
C GLY A 340 -15.90 10.19 6.46
N THR A 341 -15.28 11.31 6.80
CA THR A 341 -15.42 12.59 6.10
C THR A 341 -14.08 13.07 5.58
N PHE A 342 -14.10 14.06 4.68
CA PHE A 342 -12.91 14.76 4.22
C PHE A 342 -13.25 16.25 4.00
N GLU A 343 -12.46 17.15 4.58
CA GLU A 343 -12.66 18.59 4.42
C GLU A 343 -11.73 19.12 3.32
N TYR A 344 -12.33 19.56 2.20
CA TYR A 344 -11.61 20.11 1.05
C TYR A 344 -11.26 21.59 1.23
N GLU A 345 -12.21 22.39 1.60
CA GLU A 345 -12.02 23.78 2.05
C GLU A 345 -12.70 23.96 3.41
N LYS A 346 -12.35 24.99 4.15
CA LYS A 346 -13.00 25.28 5.45
C LYS A 346 -14.51 25.41 5.26
N GLY A 347 -15.26 24.45 5.79
CA GLY A 347 -16.71 24.38 5.67
C GLY A 347 -17.22 23.58 4.46
N ASP A 348 -16.35 22.98 3.64
CA ASP A 348 -16.69 22.02 2.60
C ASP A 348 -16.23 20.61 3.02
N SER A 349 -16.86 20.07 4.04
CA SER A 349 -16.72 18.69 4.48
C SER A 349 -17.66 17.79 3.67
N ARG A 350 -17.13 16.66 3.19
CA ARG A 350 -17.87 15.69 2.37
C ARG A 350 -17.73 14.29 2.94
N ASP A 351 -18.75 13.46 2.73
CA ASP A 351 -18.69 12.04 3.10
C ASP A 351 -17.73 11.30 2.16
N VAL A 352 -16.68 10.75 2.73
CA VAL A 352 -15.66 9.92 2.06
C VAL A 352 -15.30 8.76 3.00
N PRO A 353 -16.23 7.79 3.21
CA PRO A 353 -16.04 6.73 4.22
C PRO A 353 -14.86 5.82 3.95
N ASP A 354 -14.44 5.70 2.71
CA ASP A 354 -13.31 4.89 2.27
C ASP A 354 -12.07 5.74 1.94
N PHE A 355 -11.97 6.95 2.53
CA PHE A 355 -10.77 7.77 2.36
C PHE A 355 -9.50 7.03 2.82
N ASN A 356 -9.59 6.31 3.94
CA ASN A 356 -8.50 5.46 4.42
C ASN A 356 -9.09 4.13 4.93
N VAL A 357 -8.68 3.02 4.34
CA VAL A 357 -9.21 1.68 4.60
C VAL A 357 -8.07 0.79 5.10
N PHE A 358 -8.25 0.13 6.26
CA PHE A 358 -7.19 -0.70 6.87
C PHE A 358 -7.42 -2.20 6.70
N PHE A 359 -8.68 -2.63 6.60
CA PHE A 359 -9.02 -4.05 6.57
C PHE A 359 -10.04 -4.42 5.50
N ARG A 360 -11.13 -3.63 5.38
CA ARG A 360 -12.16 -3.88 4.35
C ARG A 360 -11.52 -3.98 2.96
N HIS A 361 -12.20 -4.63 2.01
CA HIS A 361 -11.73 -4.81 0.64
C HIS A 361 -10.39 -5.56 0.55
N ASN A 362 -10.09 -6.42 1.53
CA ASN A 362 -8.80 -7.11 1.66
C ASN A 362 -7.60 -6.12 1.69
N ALA A 363 -7.78 -4.95 2.30
CA ALA A 363 -6.78 -3.88 2.33
C ALA A 363 -5.42 -4.34 2.88
N SER A 364 -5.44 -5.27 3.82
CA SER A 364 -4.23 -5.79 4.46
C SER A 364 -3.53 -6.91 3.68
N TYR A 365 -4.16 -7.47 2.62
CA TYR A 365 -3.53 -8.54 1.83
C TYR A 365 -2.46 -7.99 0.89
N PRO A 366 -1.21 -8.53 0.90
CA PRO A 366 -0.12 -8.02 0.08
C PRO A 366 -0.20 -8.59 -1.34
N TYR A 367 -1.00 -7.96 -2.20
CA TYR A 367 -1.18 -8.38 -3.59
C TYR A 367 0.07 -8.16 -4.43
N TYR A 368 0.49 -9.16 -5.20
CA TYR A 368 1.58 -9.03 -6.17
C TYR A 368 1.26 -7.97 -7.25
N SER A 369 -0.01 -7.87 -7.65
CA SER A 369 -0.43 -6.84 -8.61
C SER A 369 -0.16 -5.42 -8.11
N ASP A 370 -0.28 -5.17 -6.79
CA ASP A 370 0.04 -3.87 -6.21
C ASP A 370 1.55 -3.58 -6.31
N ALA A 371 2.40 -4.57 -6.00
CA ALA A 371 3.84 -4.46 -6.19
C ALA A 371 4.22 -4.19 -7.66
N VAL A 372 3.58 -4.90 -8.59
CA VAL A 372 3.79 -4.71 -10.04
C VAL A 372 3.43 -3.28 -10.45
N TRP A 373 2.35 -2.69 -9.90
CA TRP A 373 2.00 -1.30 -10.22
C TRP A 373 3.14 -0.34 -9.84
N TYR A 374 3.72 -0.46 -8.66
CA TYR A 374 4.87 0.38 -8.26
C TYR A 374 6.05 0.22 -9.20
N LEU A 375 6.39 -1.01 -9.58
CA LEU A 375 7.47 -1.28 -10.54
C LEU A 375 7.18 -0.67 -11.93
N THR A 376 5.90 -0.66 -12.37
CA THR A 376 5.52 0.03 -13.61
C THR A 376 5.69 1.54 -13.49
N GLN A 377 5.35 2.15 -12.35
CA GLN A 377 5.58 3.58 -12.14
C GLN A 377 7.08 3.90 -12.05
N MET A 378 7.88 3.05 -11.40
CA MET A 378 9.35 3.18 -11.42
C MET A 378 9.90 3.17 -12.86
N ARG A 379 9.37 2.29 -13.71
CA ARG A 379 9.74 2.26 -15.14
C ARG A 379 9.20 3.48 -15.90
N ARG A 380 7.95 3.85 -15.66
CA ARG A 380 7.30 5.00 -16.33
C ARG A 380 8.10 6.29 -16.14
N TRP A 381 8.66 6.49 -14.95
CA TRP A 381 9.35 7.72 -14.57
C TRP A 381 10.88 7.63 -14.67
N GLY A 382 11.43 6.49 -15.13
CA GLY A 382 12.85 6.34 -15.40
C GLY A 382 13.72 5.85 -14.24
N GLN A 383 13.14 5.49 -13.09
CA GLN A 383 13.89 4.87 -11.99
C GLN A 383 14.38 3.46 -12.37
N ILE A 384 13.60 2.74 -13.16
CA ILE A 384 14.03 1.56 -13.90
C ILE A 384 14.34 2.04 -15.33
N ALA A 385 15.63 2.21 -15.65
CA ALA A 385 16.07 2.77 -16.93
C ALA A 385 15.77 1.84 -18.11
N GLU A 386 16.02 0.54 -17.94
CA GLU A 386 15.93 -0.46 -19.01
C GLU A 386 14.54 -1.08 -19.09
N PRO A 387 14.03 -1.38 -20.30
CA PRO A 387 12.82 -2.20 -20.47
C PRO A 387 12.98 -3.57 -19.80
N LYS A 388 11.89 -4.06 -19.20
CA LYS A 388 11.81 -5.36 -18.52
C LYS A 388 10.70 -6.21 -19.13
N SER A 389 10.82 -7.54 -19.06
CA SER A 389 9.74 -8.45 -19.44
C SER A 389 8.61 -8.43 -18.40
N ASP A 390 7.40 -8.84 -18.78
CA ASP A 390 6.28 -8.99 -17.83
C ASP A 390 6.65 -9.94 -16.69
N ASP A 391 7.33 -11.05 -16.99
CA ASP A 391 7.81 -12.01 -15.98
C ASP A 391 8.73 -11.36 -14.95
N TRP A 392 9.62 -10.46 -15.36
CA TRP A 392 10.51 -9.77 -14.44
C TRP A 392 9.75 -8.96 -13.37
N TYR A 393 8.69 -8.27 -13.77
CA TYR A 393 7.84 -7.52 -12.81
C TYR A 393 7.18 -8.46 -11.81
N MET A 394 6.62 -9.58 -12.30
CA MET A 394 5.92 -10.56 -11.46
C MET A 394 6.89 -11.28 -10.51
N GLU A 395 8.06 -11.67 -10.99
CA GLU A 395 9.08 -12.34 -10.17
C GLU A 395 9.66 -11.41 -9.11
N THR A 396 9.90 -10.13 -9.45
CA THR A 396 10.36 -9.12 -8.49
C THR A 396 9.30 -8.87 -7.41
N ALA A 397 8.02 -8.78 -7.79
CA ALA A 397 6.92 -8.66 -6.82
C ALA A 397 6.89 -9.83 -5.83
N LYS A 398 7.05 -11.07 -6.31
CA LYS A 398 7.08 -12.29 -5.48
C LYS A 398 8.30 -12.41 -4.57
N GLN A 399 9.41 -11.75 -4.89
CA GLN A 399 10.58 -11.70 -4.01
C GLN A 399 10.34 -10.81 -2.79
N VAL A 400 9.48 -9.82 -2.90
CA VAL A 400 9.26 -8.79 -1.88
C VAL A 400 7.97 -9.02 -1.09
N TYR A 401 6.86 -9.26 -1.78
CA TYR A 401 5.55 -9.44 -1.15
C TYR A 401 5.37 -10.89 -0.72
N ARG A 402 4.97 -11.09 0.56
CA ARG A 402 4.95 -12.40 1.23
C ARG A 402 3.54 -12.78 1.70
N PRO A 403 2.58 -13.00 0.76
CA PRO A 403 1.23 -13.47 1.11
C PRO A 403 1.22 -14.83 1.80
N ASP A 404 2.29 -15.61 1.70
CA ASP A 404 2.47 -16.86 2.44
C ASP A 404 2.54 -16.63 3.96
N LEU A 405 3.25 -15.59 4.43
CA LEU A 405 3.29 -15.22 5.86
C LEU A 405 1.95 -14.63 6.33
N TYR A 406 1.29 -13.84 5.47
CA TYR A 406 -0.07 -13.36 5.73
C TYR A 406 -1.04 -14.52 5.94
N ARG A 407 -1.01 -15.51 5.04
CA ARG A 407 -1.86 -16.71 5.12
C ARG A 407 -1.63 -17.48 6.42
N LEU A 408 -0.38 -17.71 6.81
CA LEU A 408 -0.06 -18.38 8.08
C LEU A 408 -0.64 -17.62 9.28
N ALA A 409 -0.55 -16.29 9.28
CA ALA A 409 -1.12 -15.46 10.34
C ALA A 409 -2.66 -15.55 10.37
N ALA A 410 -3.31 -15.48 9.21
CA ALA A 410 -4.76 -15.60 9.07
C ALA A 410 -5.27 -16.98 9.53
N GLU A 411 -4.63 -18.06 9.07
CA GLU A 411 -4.99 -19.44 9.46
C GLU A 411 -4.82 -19.65 10.96
N SER A 412 -3.77 -19.07 11.58
CA SER A 412 -3.59 -19.12 13.04
C SER A 412 -4.69 -18.33 13.76
N LEU A 413 -5.02 -17.12 13.33
CA LEU A 413 -6.09 -16.31 13.93
C LEU A 413 -7.48 -17.01 13.85
N ILE A 414 -7.75 -17.71 12.76
CA ILE A 414 -8.98 -18.52 12.60
C ILE A 414 -8.96 -19.70 13.56
N ALA A 415 -7.83 -20.41 13.68
CA ALA A 415 -7.68 -21.56 14.58
C ALA A 415 -7.82 -21.16 16.05
N ASP A 416 -7.32 -19.98 16.41
CA ASP A 416 -7.43 -19.40 17.76
C ASP A 416 -8.84 -18.85 18.06
N GLY A 417 -9.74 -18.79 17.06
CA GLY A 417 -11.09 -18.23 17.19
C GLY A 417 -11.12 -16.71 17.37
N LEU A 418 -10.06 -16.01 16.96
CA LEU A 418 -9.92 -14.56 17.07
C LEU A 418 -10.44 -13.83 15.83
N MET A 419 -10.48 -14.50 14.69
CA MET A 419 -11.04 -14.00 13.44
C MET A 419 -11.76 -15.14 12.69
N GLU A 420 -12.62 -14.77 11.74
CA GLU A 420 -13.39 -15.72 10.96
C GLU A 420 -12.75 -15.94 9.55
N ALA A 421 -12.98 -17.10 8.95
CA ALA A 421 -12.48 -17.37 7.58
C ALA A 421 -13.02 -16.35 6.55
N SER A 422 -14.21 -15.81 6.76
CA SER A 422 -14.82 -14.78 5.92
C SER A 422 -14.15 -13.40 6.04
N ASP A 423 -13.26 -13.21 6.99
CA ASP A 423 -12.47 -11.98 7.15
C ASP A 423 -11.31 -11.90 6.14
N PHE A 424 -11.01 -12.99 5.43
CA PHE A 424 -9.83 -13.14 4.59
C PHE A 424 -10.20 -13.54 3.16
N PRO A 425 -9.31 -13.33 2.18
CA PRO A 425 -9.47 -13.92 0.84
C PRO A 425 -9.59 -15.44 0.91
N ASP A 426 -10.29 -16.02 -0.03
CA ASP A 426 -10.29 -17.49 -0.22
C ASP A 426 -8.92 -17.95 -0.70
N PHE A 427 -8.07 -18.39 0.22
CA PHE A 427 -6.70 -18.80 -0.06
C PHE A 427 -6.54 -19.98 -1.00
N ASP A 428 -7.60 -20.72 -1.27
CA ASP A 428 -7.56 -21.83 -2.23
C ASP A 428 -7.68 -21.34 -3.69
N THR A 429 -8.22 -20.14 -3.88
CA THR A 429 -8.42 -19.52 -5.20
C THR A 429 -7.62 -18.22 -5.39
N GLU A 430 -7.09 -17.64 -4.32
CA GLU A 430 -6.32 -16.39 -4.37
C GLU A 430 -4.97 -16.59 -5.05
N THR A 431 -4.71 -15.81 -6.09
CA THR A 431 -3.49 -15.88 -6.91
C THR A 431 -2.46 -14.80 -6.57
N GLY A 432 -2.82 -13.83 -5.73
CA GLY A 432 -2.05 -12.62 -5.47
C GLY A 432 -2.20 -11.54 -6.54
N PHE A 433 -3.04 -11.76 -7.56
CA PHE A 433 -3.31 -10.79 -8.61
C PHE A 433 -4.79 -10.38 -8.58
N LYS A 434 -5.02 -9.09 -8.31
CA LYS A 434 -6.35 -8.50 -8.38
C LYS A 434 -6.90 -8.60 -9.82
N PRO A 435 -8.22 -8.68 -10.01
CA PRO A 435 -8.84 -8.43 -11.32
C PRO A 435 -8.38 -7.10 -11.91
N THR A 436 -8.52 -6.93 -13.23
CA THR A 436 -8.24 -5.65 -13.89
C THR A 436 -8.85 -4.49 -13.11
N GLN A 437 -8.00 -3.56 -12.68
CA GLN A 437 -8.40 -2.38 -11.93
C GLN A 437 -8.83 -1.28 -12.90
N THR A 438 -9.97 -0.68 -12.62
CA THR A 438 -10.59 0.38 -13.41
C THR A 438 -10.80 1.62 -12.54
N GLY A 439 -11.25 2.71 -13.15
CA GLY A 439 -11.57 3.94 -12.41
C GLY A 439 -10.39 4.88 -12.17
N PHE A 440 -9.25 4.65 -12.83
CA PHE A 440 -8.17 5.63 -12.84
C PHE A 440 -8.63 6.96 -13.46
N ILE A 441 -8.12 8.07 -12.95
CA ILE A 441 -8.51 9.43 -13.36
C ILE A 441 -8.34 9.71 -14.86
N ASP A 442 -7.44 9.01 -15.53
CA ASP A 442 -7.17 9.09 -16.97
C ASP A 442 -7.95 8.06 -17.80
N GLY A 443 -8.71 7.16 -17.15
CA GLY A 443 -9.50 6.12 -17.79
C GLY A 443 -8.67 4.93 -18.28
N ILE A 444 -7.41 4.82 -17.89
CA ILE A 444 -6.54 3.69 -18.25
C ILE A 444 -6.77 2.55 -17.27
N ASP A 445 -7.11 1.37 -17.76
CA ASP A 445 -7.28 0.16 -16.96
C ASP A 445 -5.93 -0.49 -16.66
N TYR A 446 -5.77 -0.99 -15.44
CA TYR A 446 -4.58 -1.67 -14.99
C TYR A 446 -4.80 -3.17 -14.79
N ASP A 447 -4.02 -3.98 -15.51
CA ASP A 447 -3.91 -5.42 -15.35
C ASP A 447 -2.49 -5.76 -14.87
N GLY A 448 -2.36 -6.18 -13.60
CA GLY A 448 -1.06 -6.51 -13.00
C GLY A 448 -0.33 -7.69 -13.65
N THR A 449 -1.02 -8.49 -14.46
CA THR A 449 -0.42 -9.59 -15.24
C THR A 449 0.16 -9.14 -16.57
N ARG A 450 -0.09 -7.87 -16.98
CA ARG A 450 0.32 -7.32 -18.28
C ARG A 450 0.96 -5.92 -18.14
N PRO A 451 2.05 -5.79 -17.33
CA PRO A 451 2.64 -4.50 -17.00
C PRO A 451 3.14 -3.71 -18.22
N ASN A 452 3.71 -4.35 -19.23
CA ASN A 452 4.16 -3.64 -20.43
C ASN A 452 2.98 -3.10 -21.26
N ALA A 453 1.89 -3.86 -21.39
CA ALA A 453 0.68 -3.40 -22.07
C ALA A 453 0.04 -2.20 -21.33
N TYR A 454 0.15 -2.14 -20.01
CA TYR A 454 -0.25 -0.97 -19.23
C TYR A 454 0.64 0.24 -19.51
N LEU A 455 1.96 0.07 -19.49
CA LEU A 455 2.95 1.12 -19.75
C LEU A 455 2.81 1.75 -21.15
N GLU A 456 2.43 0.96 -22.15
CA GLU A 456 2.25 1.44 -23.54
C GLU A 456 1.09 2.42 -23.71
N GLN A 457 0.12 2.44 -22.80
CA GLN A 457 -1.07 3.29 -22.89
C GLN A 457 -0.79 4.76 -22.53
N PHE A 458 0.26 5.05 -21.76
CA PHE A 458 0.53 6.41 -21.29
C PHE A 458 1.05 7.32 -22.41
N SER A 459 0.49 8.53 -22.50
CA SER A 459 1.01 9.59 -23.40
C SER A 459 2.26 10.25 -22.84
N ILE A 460 2.33 10.44 -21.50
CA ILE A 460 3.48 10.97 -20.79
C ILE A 460 4.11 9.84 -19.98
N GLY A 461 5.34 9.46 -20.31
CA GLY A 461 6.07 8.37 -19.69
C GLY A 461 7.23 7.89 -20.59
N LEU A 462 8.13 7.09 -20.05
CA LEU A 462 9.19 6.47 -20.85
C LEU A 462 8.62 5.35 -21.70
N LYS A 463 8.94 5.36 -23.00
CA LYS A 463 8.55 4.32 -23.96
C LYS A 463 9.78 3.81 -24.66
N GLY A 464 9.83 2.49 -24.89
CA GLY A 464 10.92 1.85 -25.62
C GLY A 464 12.28 2.10 -24.99
N ASP A 465 13.27 2.43 -25.83
CA ASP A 465 14.68 2.54 -25.47
C ASP A 465 15.10 3.96 -25.01
N LYS A 466 14.18 4.82 -24.61
CA LYS A 466 14.54 6.15 -24.10
C LYS A 466 15.42 5.97 -22.85
N GLN A 467 16.69 6.34 -22.97
CA GLN A 467 17.63 6.43 -21.84
C GLN A 467 17.70 7.88 -21.36
N LEU A 468 17.68 8.06 -20.04
CA LEU A 468 17.78 9.36 -19.37
C LEU A 468 19.15 9.53 -18.70
#